data_e045a31986687e80f760bf65aeafa683
#
_entry.id   e045a31986687e80f760bf65aeafa683
#
_cell.length_a   1.000
_cell.length_b   1.000
_cell.length_c   1.000
_cell.angle_alpha   90.00
_cell.angle_beta   90.00
_cell.angle_gamma   90.00
#
_symmetry.space_group_name_H-M   'P 1'
#
loop_
_entity.id
_entity.type
_entity.pdbx_description
1 polymer ?
#
loop_
_entity_poly.entity_id
_entity_poly.type
_entity_poly.pdbx_seq_one_letter_code
_entity_poly.pdbx_strand_id
1 'polypeptide(L)'
;NQHFIANVYQKDLEDYSNYIYKSKPFNFYQFNYLEDFLVLPTTPTAISSFNGRIYAFDDNNMYQIEPNNLYIEDVIEGTGCIGQQAVFVNDYGMCFADKNNIYLHTGTKPVAIGESILRGDTYAWENKHASFTPHITFDSFRKSYVVFFRVSSSYYAWSYNIHRKRW
;
A
#
# COMPACT_ATOMS: atom_id res chain seq x y z
N ASN A 1 20.34 3.27 5.49
CA ASN A 1 19.17 3.69 6.28
C ASN A 1 18.76 5.11 5.87
N GLN A 2 17.58 5.24 5.25
CA GLN A 2 16.99 6.49 4.78
C GLN A 2 15.48 6.43 4.99
N HIS A 3 14.82 7.60 5.13
CA HIS A 3 13.38 7.72 5.12
C HIS A 3 12.89 8.14 3.73
N PHE A 4 11.69 7.70 3.40
CA PHE A 4 10.97 8.07 2.18
C PHE A 4 9.64 8.70 2.56
N ILE A 5 9.31 9.80 1.91
CA ILE A 5 8.03 10.48 2.07
C ILE A 5 7.43 10.72 0.69
N ALA A 6 6.11 10.68 0.61
CA ALA A 6 5.36 10.88 -0.61
C ALA A 6 4.10 11.70 -0.34
N ASN A 7 3.46 12.20 -1.39
CA ASN A 7 2.25 13.01 -1.31
C ASN A 7 2.44 14.23 -0.37
N VAL A 8 3.52 14.97 -0.61
CA VAL A 8 3.90 16.12 0.22
C VAL A 8 3.20 17.37 -0.32
N TYR A 9 2.42 18.01 0.55
CA TYR A 9 1.87 19.31 0.28
C TYR A 9 2.70 20.39 0.96
N GLN A 10 3.13 21.37 0.19
CA GLN A 10 3.84 22.54 0.71
C GLN A 10 3.02 23.81 0.42
N LYS A 11 2.68 24.55 1.48
CA LYS A 11 1.95 25.81 1.35
C LYS A 11 2.77 26.81 0.53
N ASP A 12 2.13 27.47 -0.41
CA ASP A 12 2.71 28.51 -1.26
C ASP A 12 3.72 28.05 -2.31
N LEU A 13 3.84 26.74 -2.56
CA LEU A 13 4.63 26.18 -3.65
C LEU A 13 3.76 25.36 -4.60
N GLU A 14 4.38 24.97 -5.75
CA GLU A 14 3.76 24.08 -6.73
C GLU A 14 3.32 22.75 -6.10
N ASP A 15 2.38 22.06 -6.73
CA ASP A 15 1.88 20.77 -6.29
C ASP A 15 2.93 19.68 -6.55
N TYR A 16 3.56 19.21 -5.47
CA TYR A 16 4.52 18.10 -5.49
C TYR A 16 3.90 16.79 -4.97
N SER A 17 2.59 16.65 -5.05
CA SER A 17 1.86 15.50 -4.53
C SER A 17 2.29 14.17 -5.15
N ASN A 18 2.78 14.18 -6.38
CA ASN A 18 3.27 13.00 -7.10
C ASN A 18 4.78 12.73 -6.94
N TYR A 19 5.45 13.44 -6.02
CA TYR A 19 6.87 13.23 -5.74
C TYR A 19 7.07 12.26 -4.58
N ILE A 20 8.11 11.43 -4.69
CA ILE A 20 8.69 10.65 -3.59
C ILE A 20 10.04 11.26 -3.28
N TYR A 21 10.23 11.69 -2.04
CA TYR A 21 11.50 12.24 -1.56
C TYR A 21 12.25 11.22 -0.71
N LYS A 22 13.56 11.25 -0.80
CA LYS A 22 14.47 10.45 -0.01
C LYS A 22 15.29 11.32 0.94
N SER A 23 15.40 10.92 2.21
CA SER A 23 16.25 11.62 3.17
C SER A 23 17.73 11.39 2.90
N LYS A 24 18.61 12.25 3.43
CA LYS A 24 20.04 11.98 3.47
C LYS A 24 20.32 10.69 4.26
N PRO A 25 21.38 9.93 3.88
CA PRO A 25 21.79 8.74 4.64
C PRO A 25 22.05 9.09 6.11
N PHE A 26 21.49 8.28 7.01
CA PHE A 26 21.59 8.44 8.47
C PHE A 26 21.08 9.77 9.06
N ASN A 27 20.48 10.63 8.22
CA ASN A 27 19.83 11.87 8.63
C ASN A 27 18.36 11.88 8.13
N PHE A 28 17.47 11.33 8.93
CA PHE A 28 16.08 11.06 8.57
C PHE A 28 15.19 12.30 8.47
N TYR A 29 15.67 13.46 8.89
CA TYR A 29 14.93 14.73 8.87
C TYR A 29 15.39 15.67 7.75
N GLN A 30 16.46 15.32 7.04
CA GLN A 30 17.01 16.17 5.99
C GLN A 30 16.71 15.58 4.61
N PHE A 31 15.92 16.32 3.84
CA PHE A 31 15.56 16.00 2.47
C PHE A 31 16.14 17.07 1.54
N ASN A 32 16.79 16.65 0.45
CA ASN A 32 17.18 17.58 -0.62
C ASN A 32 16.08 17.51 -1.70
N TYR A 33 15.14 18.43 -1.63
CA TYR A 33 13.99 18.48 -2.53
C TYR A 33 14.33 18.87 -3.98
N LEU A 34 15.59 19.25 -4.27
CA LEU A 34 16.05 19.57 -5.61
C LEU A 34 16.74 18.40 -6.33
N GLU A 35 17.17 17.36 -5.60
CA GLU A 35 18.00 16.29 -6.16
C GLU A 35 17.53 14.89 -5.75
N ASP A 36 17.10 14.71 -4.51
CA ASP A 36 16.82 13.39 -3.94
C ASP A 36 15.31 13.07 -4.05
N PHE A 37 14.77 13.07 -5.26
CA PHE A 37 13.35 12.77 -5.49
C PHE A 37 13.11 11.92 -6.75
N LEU A 38 11.96 11.27 -6.78
CA LEU A 38 11.40 10.58 -7.94
C LEU A 38 9.99 11.14 -8.20
N VAL A 39 9.70 11.44 -9.47
CA VAL A 39 8.37 11.87 -9.89
C VAL A 39 7.59 10.66 -10.39
N LEU A 40 6.42 10.43 -9.82
CA LEU A 40 5.47 9.42 -10.29
C LEU A 40 4.51 10.02 -11.32
N PRO A 41 3.91 9.18 -12.20
CA PRO A 41 2.88 9.65 -13.13
C PRO A 41 1.63 10.21 -12.44
N THR A 42 1.34 9.73 -11.22
CA THR A 42 0.15 10.06 -10.44
C THR A 42 0.50 10.27 -8.97
N THR A 43 -0.37 10.93 -8.23
CA THR A 43 -0.22 11.09 -6.77
C THR A 43 -0.34 9.73 -6.07
N PRO A 44 0.66 9.31 -5.30
CA PRO A 44 0.59 8.04 -4.58
C PRO A 44 -0.41 8.10 -3.42
N THR A 45 -1.20 7.05 -3.29
CA THR A 45 -2.14 6.82 -2.19
C THR A 45 -1.48 6.15 -0.99
N ALA A 46 -0.44 5.35 -1.24
CA ALA A 46 0.33 4.66 -0.22
C ALA A 46 1.79 4.46 -0.66
N ILE A 47 2.67 4.31 0.33
CA ILE A 47 4.06 3.95 0.15
C ILE A 47 4.46 2.92 1.21
N SER A 48 5.26 1.92 0.82
CA SER A 48 5.73 0.90 1.75
C SER A 48 7.10 0.36 1.34
N SER A 49 7.80 -0.30 2.24
CA SER A 49 9.05 -0.99 1.93
C SER A 49 8.90 -2.48 2.14
N PHE A 50 9.38 -3.28 1.19
CA PHE A 50 9.38 -4.73 1.28
C PHE A 50 10.53 -5.32 0.45
N ASN A 51 11.23 -6.32 0.99
CA ASN A 51 12.36 -7.01 0.32
C ASN A 51 13.41 -6.06 -0.30
N GLY A 52 13.76 -4.99 0.43
CA GLY A 52 14.80 -4.05 -0.02
C GLY A 52 14.37 -3.12 -1.16
N ARG A 53 13.10 -3.06 -1.48
CA ARG A 53 12.49 -2.15 -2.46
C ARG A 53 11.50 -1.22 -1.78
N ILE A 54 11.24 -0.11 -2.43
CA ILE A 54 10.11 0.77 -2.11
C ILE A 54 8.98 0.45 -3.08
N TYR A 55 7.78 0.37 -2.56
CA TYR A 55 6.56 0.22 -3.33
C TYR A 55 5.70 1.45 -3.11
N ALA A 56 5.41 2.15 -4.18
CA ALA A 56 4.43 3.23 -4.19
C ALA A 56 3.17 2.76 -4.92
N PHE A 57 2.03 3.23 -4.49
CA PHE A 57 0.75 2.84 -5.07
C PHE A 57 -0.04 4.06 -5.48
N ASP A 58 -0.73 3.98 -6.58
CA ASP A 58 -1.88 4.81 -6.86
C ASP A 58 -3.17 3.97 -6.80
N ASP A 59 -4.27 4.50 -7.31
CA ASP A 59 -5.56 3.81 -7.33
C ASP A 59 -5.58 2.52 -8.18
N ASN A 60 -4.66 2.40 -9.16
CA ASN A 60 -4.69 1.34 -10.16
C ASN A 60 -3.35 0.63 -10.38
N ASN A 61 -2.25 1.19 -9.88
CA ASN A 61 -0.90 0.69 -10.17
C ASN A 61 -0.07 0.55 -8.91
N MET A 62 0.86 -0.40 -8.94
CA MET A 62 1.92 -0.55 -7.96
C MET A 62 3.26 -0.33 -8.65
N TYR A 63 4.03 0.65 -8.20
CA TYR A 63 5.35 1.00 -8.69
C TYR A 63 6.41 0.38 -7.79
N GLN A 64 7.25 -0.49 -8.35
CA GLN A 64 8.43 -1.00 -7.67
C GLN A 64 9.60 -0.07 -7.93
N ILE A 65 10.26 0.40 -6.88
CA ILE A 65 11.26 1.46 -6.93
C ILE A 65 12.55 0.97 -6.30
N GLU A 66 13.66 1.16 -7.01
CA GLU A 66 15.01 0.97 -6.48
C GLU A 66 15.36 2.13 -5.54
N PRO A 67 15.68 1.86 -4.25
CA PRO A 67 15.80 2.93 -3.26
C PRO A 67 17.09 3.75 -3.32
N ASN A 68 18.19 3.21 -3.88
CA ASN A 68 19.47 3.92 -3.86
C ASN A 68 19.53 5.02 -4.93
N ASN A 69 19.15 4.70 -6.14
CA ASN A 69 19.20 5.63 -7.28
C ASN A 69 17.84 6.26 -7.61
N LEU A 70 16.78 5.86 -6.92
CA LEU A 70 15.41 6.36 -7.08
C LEU A 70 14.92 6.30 -8.53
N TYR A 71 14.73 5.10 -9.05
CA TYR A 71 14.06 4.89 -10.33
C TYR A 71 13.01 3.78 -10.24
N ILE A 72 12.02 3.83 -11.11
CA ILE A 72 10.98 2.80 -11.22
C ILE A 72 11.61 1.60 -11.94
N GLU A 73 11.68 0.45 -11.24
CA GLU A 73 12.15 -0.82 -11.81
C GLU A 73 11.05 -1.54 -12.58
N ASP A 74 9.83 -1.50 -12.04
CA ASP A 74 8.68 -2.19 -12.62
C ASP A 74 7.38 -1.48 -12.25
N VAL A 75 6.36 -1.64 -13.10
CA VAL A 75 5.00 -1.16 -12.87
C VAL A 75 4.04 -2.31 -13.02
N ILE A 76 3.32 -2.62 -11.96
CA ILE A 76 2.28 -3.65 -11.95
C ILE A 76 0.93 -2.95 -12.12
N GLU A 77 0.43 -2.96 -13.34
CA GLU A 77 -0.84 -2.34 -13.70
C GLU A 77 -2.03 -3.16 -13.19
N GLY A 78 -3.13 -2.47 -12.93
CA GLY A 78 -4.37 -3.08 -12.44
C GLY A 78 -4.32 -3.51 -10.99
N THR A 79 -3.31 -3.07 -10.23
CA THR A 79 -3.12 -3.43 -8.83
C THR A 79 -2.67 -2.20 -8.05
N GLY A 80 -3.59 -1.52 -7.40
CA GLY A 80 -3.33 -0.30 -6.65
C GLY A 80 -3.47 -0.48 -5.13
N CYS A 81 -3.55 0.64 -4.42
CA CYS A 81 -3.89 0.67 -2.99
C CYS A 81 -4.76 1.86 -2.66
N ILE A 82 -5.83 1.66 -1.90
CA ILE A 82 -6.81 2.71 -1.57
C ILE A 82 -6.36 3.67 -0.46
N GLY A 83 -5.21 3.47 0.13
CA GLY A 83 -4.64 4.38 1.13
C GLY A 83 -3.59 3.74 2.00
N GLN A 84 -2.82 4.55 2.71
CA GLN A 84 -1.68 4.11 3.53
C GLN A 84 -2.07 3.09 4.61
N GLN A 85 -3.28 3.13 5.12
CA GLN A 85 -3.77 2.21 6.15
C GLN A 85 -4.17 0.83 5.57
N ALA A 86 -4.35 0.77 4.25
CA ALA A 86 -4.72 -0.44 3.53
C ALA A 86 -3.49 -1.24 3.04
N VAL A 87 -2.32 -0.97 3.58
CA VAL A 87 -1.10 -1.75 3.32
C VAL A 87 -0.42 -2.11 4.64
N PHE A 88 0.01 -3.38 4.75
CA PHE A 88 0.75 -3.89 5.91
C PHE A 88 1.85 -4.86 5.46
N VAL A 89 3.05 -4.68 6.01
CA VAL A 89 4.23 -5.49 5.67
C VAL A 89 4.74 -6.24 6.89
N ASN A 90 5.09 -7.51 6.70
CA ASN A 90 5.80 -8.34 7.67
C ASN A 90 6.68 -9.38 6.95
N ASP A 91 7.26 -10.31 7.70
CA ASP A 91 8.12 -11.38 7.17
C ASP A 91 7.40 -12.36 6.23
N TYR A 92 6.08 -12.41 6.25
CA TYR A 92 5.28 -13.28 5.38
C TYR A 92 4.92 -12.63 4.04
N GLY A 93 5.03 -11.31 3.95
CA GLY A 93 4.70 -10.57 2.74
C GLY A 93 4.12 -9.19 3.01
N MET A 94 3.75 -8.55 1.94
CA MET A 94 3.03 -7.27 1.93
C MET A 94 1.57 -7.55 1.55
N CYS A 95 0.66 -7.33 2.48
CA CYS A 95 -0.79 -7.41 2.25
C CYS A 95 -1.35 -6.01 2.03
N PHE A 96 -2.14 -5.83 0.99
CA PHE A 96 -2.74 -4.53 0.67
C PHE A 96 -4.08 -4.69 -0.04
N ALA A 97 -4.85 -3.62 -0.11
CA ALA A 97 -6.18 -3.62 -0.71
C ALA A 97 -6.35 -2.45 -1.68
N ASP A 98 -6.92 -2.73 -2.84
CA ASP A 98 -7.39 -1.74 -3.80
C ASP A 98 -8.93 -1.69 -3.86
N LYS A 99 -9.46 -0.98 -4.87
CA LYS A 99 -10.91 -0.86 -5.09
C LYS A 99 -11.57 -2.18 -5.49
N ASN A 100 -10.79 -3.15 -5.98
CA ASN A 100 -11.30 -4.39 -6.57
C ASN A 100 -11.06 -5.61 -5.70
N ASN A 101 -9.93 -5.65 -4.95
CA ASN A 101 -9.52 -6.86 -4.27
C ASN A 101 -8.60 -6.60 -3.06
N ILE A 102 -8.27 -7.68 -2.37
CA ILE A 102 -7.21 -7.73 -1.37
C ILE A 102 -6.11 -8.62 -1.93
N TYR A 103 -4.87 -8.16 -1.83
CA TYR A 103 -3.70 -8.80 -2.43
C TYR A 103 -2.66 -9.19 -1.38
N LEU A 104 -1.93 -10.25 -1.68
CA LEU A 104 -0.73 -10.66 -0.96
C LEU A 104 0.45 -10.73 -1.93
N HIS A 105 1.49 -9.94 -1.65
CA HIS A 105 2.74 -9.91 -2.39
C HIS A 105 3.85 -10.53 -1.55
N THR A 106 4.44 -11.61 -2.04
CA THR A 106 5.48 -12.39 -1.33
C THR A 106 6.85 -12.30 -1.98
N GLY A 107 7.04 -11.36 -2.90
CA GLY A 107 8.34 -11.09 -3.56
C GLY A 107 8.35 -11.35 -5.08
N THR A 108 7.29 -11.92 -5.66
CA THR A 108 7.15 -12.10 -7.11
C THR A 108 6.10 -11.14 -7.66
N LYS A 109 4.88 -11.61 -7.87
CA LYS A 109 3.73 -10.77 -8.25
C LYS A 109 2.66 -10.82 -7.15
N PRO A 110 1.90 -9.74 -6.95
CA PRO A 110 0.76 -9.75 -6.06
C PRO A 110 -0.27 -10.80 -6.49
N VAL A 111 -0.79 -11.54 -5.53
CA VAL A 111 -1.83 -12.55 -5.74
C VAL A 111 -3.11 -12.04 -5.08
N ALA A 112 -4.20 -12.01 -5.83
CA ALA A 112 -5.51 -11.68 -5.30
C ALA A 112 -5.98 -12.78 -4.34
N ILE A 113 -6.20 -12.42 -3.08
CA ILE A 113 -6.65 -13.35 -2.03
C ILE A 113 -8.10 -13.08 -1.61
N GLY A 114 -8.68 -11.95 -1.99
CA GLY A 114 -10.03 -11.55 -1.62
C GLY A 114 -11.15 -12.21 -2.45
N GLU A 115 -10.87 -12.83 -3.58
CA GLU A 115 -11.90 -13.33 -4.52
C GLU A 115 -12.94 -14.25 -3.87
N SER A 116 -12.54 -15.09 -2.93
CA SER A 116 -13.46 -16.05 -2.29
C SER A 116 -14.47 -15.40 -1.36
N ILE A 117 -14.15 -14.24 -0.79
CA ILE A 117 -15.03 -13.51 0.14
C ILE A 117 -15.78 -12.37 -0.56
N LEU A 118 -15.26 -11.89 -1.69
CA LEU A 118 -15.90 -10.82 -2.46
C LEU A 118 -17.00 -11.35 -3.38
N ARG A 119 -16.92 -12.63 -3.79
CA ARG A 119 -17.96 -13.31 -4.57
C ARG A 119 -19.11 -13.75 -3.65
N GLY A 120 -20.28 -13.23 -3.90
CA GLY A 120 -21.52 -13.64 -3.18
C GLY A 120 -21.79 -12.89 -1.88
N ASP A 121 -21.04 -11.87 -1.58
CA ASP A 121 -21.38 -10.98 -0.48
C ASP A 121 -22.52 -10.05 -0.89
N THR A 122 -23.50 -9.90 0.00
CA THR A 122 -24.66 -8.99 -0.17
C THR A 122 -24.20 -7.52 -0.27
N TYR A 123 -22.96 -7.23 0.17
CA TYR A 123 -22.36 -5.91 0.09
C TYR A 123 -21.13 -5.97 -0.81
N ALA A 124 -21.19 -5.30 -1.96
CA ALA A 124 -20.02 -5.15 -2.85
C ALA A 124 -18.82 -4.55 -2.11
N TRP A 125 -17.60 -4.99 -2.46
CA TRP A 125 -16.38 -4.50 -1.84
C TRP A 125 -16.25 -2.98 -1.94
N GLU A 126 -16.60 -2.40 -3.07
CA GLU A 126 -16.63 -0.96 -3.31
C GLU A 126 -17.47 -0.19 -2.28
N ASN A 127 -18.55 -0.78 -1.76
CA ASN A 127 -19.36 -0.18 -0.70
C ASN A 127 -18.69 -0.27 0.68
N LYS A 128 -17.73 -1.16 0.86
CA LYS A 128 -17.02 -1.34 2.13
C LYS A 128 -15.88 -0.34 2.32
N HIS A 129 -15.30 0.15 1.22
CA HIS A 129 -14.21 1.12 1.28
C HIS A 129 -14.62 2.55 0.86
N ALA A 130 -15.80 2.76 0.29
CA ALA A 130 -16.24 4.06 -0.24
C ALA A 130 -16.30 5.18 0.82
N SER A 131 -16.59 4.85 2.07
CA SER A 131 -16.68 5.80 3.19
C SER A 131 -15.65 5.60 4.29
N PHE A 132 -14.78 4.60 4.15
CA PHE A 132 -13.79 4.23 5.15
C PHE A 132 -12.67 3.43 4.52
N THR A 133 -11.45 3.95 4.54
CA THR A 133 -10.28 3.22 4.09
C THR A 133 -10.05 2.00 4.98
N PRO A 134 -10.07 0.77 4.46
CA PRO A 134 -9.78 -0.42 5.24
C PRO A 134 -8.41 -0.34 5.90
N HIS A 135 -8.33 -0.85 7.13
CA HIS A 135 -7.06 -0.99 7.84
C HIS A 135 -6.61 -2.43 7.80
N ILE A 136 -5.38 -2.64 7.39
CA ILE A 136 -4.77 -3.98 7.39
C ILE A 136 -3.75 -4.05 8.52
N THR A 137 -3.82 -5.14 9.30
CA THR A 137 -2.86 -5.47 10.36
C THR A 137 -2.59 -6.97 10.37
N PHE A 138 -1.77 -7.43 11.32
CA PHE A 138 -1.39 -8.83 11.42
C PHE A 138 -1.54 -9.37 12.85
N ASP A 139 -2.31 -10.43 12.99
CA ASP A 139 -2.40 -11.23 14.21
C ASP A 139 -1.26 -12.26 14.20
N SER A 140 -0.22 -11.99 14.99
CA SER A 140 0.96 -12.85 15.08
C SER A 140 0.68 -14.20 15.73
N PHE A 141 -0.33 -14.28 16.60
CA PHE A 141 -0.71 -15.53 17.27
C PHE A 141 -1.44 -16.47 16.29
N ARG A 142 -2.42 -15.94 15.55
CA ARG A 142 -3.20 -16.73 14.58
C ARG A 142 -2.53 -16.82 13.22
N LYS A 143 -1.41 -16.13 13.00
CA LYS A 143 -0.73 -16.02 11.71
C LYS A 143 -1.68 -15.59 10.60
N SER A 144 -2.38 -14.51 10.83
CA SER A 144 -3.43 -14.04 9.93
C SER A 144 -3.34 -12.54 9.68
N TYR A 145 -3.50 -12.13 8.43
CA TYR A 145 -3.79 -10.74 8.11
C TYR A 145 -5.24 -10.45 8.48
N VAL A 146 -5.46 -9.33 9.14
CA VAL A 146 -6.79 -8.88 9.56
C VAL A 146 -7.10 -7.58 8.83
N VAL A 147 -8.21 -7.59 8.10
CA VAL A 147 -8.71 -6.44 7.36
C VAL A 147 -9.93 -5.89 8.07
N PHE A 148 -9.78 -4.70 8.65
CA PHE A 148 -10.88 -3.97 9.26
C PHE A 148 -11.53 -3.06 8.23
N PHE A 149 -12.84 -3.07 8.19
CA PHE A 149 -13.62 -2.21 7.31
C PHE A 149 -14.92 -1.79 7.98
N ARG A 150 -15.57 -0.79 7.42
CA ARG A 150 -16.83 -0.24 7.94
C ARG A 150 -17.93 -0.33 6.89
N VAL A 151 -19.10 -0.79 7.32
CA VAL A 151 -20.31 -0.73 6.52
C VAL A 151 -21.35 0.04 7.31
N SER A 152 -21.79 1.17 6.80
CA SER A 152 -22.67 2.11 7.51
C SER A 152 -22.08 2.50 8.87
N SER A 153 -22.75 2.20 9.98
CA SER A 153 -22.28 2.47 11.34
C SER A 153 -21.56 1.30 12.01
N SER A 154 -21.48 0.15 11.35
CA SER A 154 -20.93 -1.08 11.93
C SER A 154 -19.52 -1.35 11.44
N TYR A 155 -18.64 -1.83 12.33
CA TYR A 155 -17.27 -2.24 12.02
C TYR A 155 -17.20 -3.77 11.92
N TYR A 156 -16.42 -4.24 10.96
CA TYR A 156 -16.19 -5.64 10.66
C TYR A 156 -14.71 -5.93 10.54
N ALA A 157 -14.34 -7.18 10.73
CA ALA A 157 -13.00 -7.67 10.51
C ALA A 157 -13.03 -9.00 9.79
N TRP A 158 -12.24 -9.12 8.73
CA TRP A 158 -11.94 -10.38 8.06
C TRP A 158 -10.54 -10.83 8.39
N SER A 159 -10.33 -12.13 8.54
CA SER A 159 -9.06 -12.70 8.91
C SER A 159 -8.61 -13.75 7.90
N TYR A 160 -7.52 -13.47 7.18
CA TYR A 160 -6.90 -14.40 6.22
C TYR A 160 -5.74 -15.13 6.87
N ASN A 161 -5.90 -16.45 7.07
CA ASN A 161 -4.84 -17.28 7.64
C ASN A 161 -3.83 -17.68 6.55
N ILE A 162 -2.57 -17.28 6.73
CA ILE A 162 -1.51 -17.45 5.71
C ILE A 162 -1.12 -18.92 5.49
N HIS A 163 -1.18 -19.76 6.53
CA HIS A 163 -0.82 -21.19 6.40
C HIS A 163 -1.94 -21.99 5.75
N ARG A 164 -3.18 -21.67 6.10
CA ARG A 164 -4.37 -22.36 5.55
C ARG A 164 -4.81 -21.77 4.21
N LYS A 165 -4.28 -20.60 3.83
CA LYS A 165 -4.63 -19.84 2.62
C LYS A 165 -6.13 -19.63 2.46
N ARG A 166 -6.80 -19.26 3.56
CA ARG A 166 -8.25 -19.05 3.57
C ARG A 166 -8.65 -17.98 4.60
N TRP A 167 -9.78 -17.38 4.30
CA TRP A 167 -10.48 -16.46 5.18
C TRP A 167 -11.24 -17.20 6.28
#